data_bfd845e449a7c097d7fa1650164013c8
#
_entry.id   bfd845e449a7c097d7fa1650164013c8
#
_cell.length_a   1.000
_cell.length_b   1.000
_cell.length_c   1.000
_cell.angle_alpha   90.00
_cell.angle_beta   90.00
_cell.angle_gamma   90.00
#
_symmetry.space_group_name_H-M   'P 1'
#
loop_
_entity.id
_entity.type
_entity.pdbx_description
1 polymer ?
#
loop_
_entity_poly.entity_id
_entity_poly.type
_entity_poly.pdbx_seq_one_letter_code
_entity_poly.pdbx_strand_id
1 'polypeptide(L)'
;MEFEAGTNHTRELAPGVTLQVSHTNVNQQRFDGWVFLMPDRRTVWVHGQGLQQPLVFYSREDSRPRELVITRVTKYSVIGYVLMPESRS
;
A
#
# COMPACT_ATOMS: atom_id res chain seq x y z
N MET A 1 10.44 4.27 -0.54
CA MET A 1 10.33 3.92 0.89
C MET A 1 9.85 2.49 1.00
N GLU A 2 10.71 1.62 1.50
CA GLU A 2 10.39 0.20 1.64
C GLU A 2 9.62 -0.09 2.92
N PHE A 3 8.82 -1.16 2.90
CA PHE A 3 8.05 -1.58 4.07
C PHE A 3 7.84 -3.09 4.09
N GLU A 4 7.52 -3.58 5.27
CA GLU A 4 6.97 -4.92 5.47
C GLU A 4 5.76 -4.79 6.38
N ALA A 5 4.60 -5.26 5.90
CA ALA A 5 3.34 -5.15 6.63
C ALA A 5 2.79 -6.54 6.94
N GLY A 6 2.62 -6.83 8.23
CA GLY A 6 2.10 -8.12 8.68
C GLY A 6 0.60 -8.24 8.49
N THR A 7 0.12 -9.47 8.32
CA THR A 7 -1.29 -9.77 8.20
C THR A 7 -2.03 -9.36 9.48
N ASN A 8 -3.17 -8.72 9.34
CA ASN A 8 -4.02 -8.23 10.43
C ASN A 8 -3.37 -7.12 11.27
N HIS A 9 -2.36 -6.47 10.75
CA HIS A 9 -1.74 -5.31 11.37
C HIS A 9 -1.82 -4.11 10.44
N THR A 10 -2.08 -2.94 11.02
CA THR A 10 -1.99 -1.70 10.26
C THR A 10 -0.55 -1.19 10.32
N ARG A 11 -0.10 -0.61 9.23
CA ARG A 11 1.23 -0.01 9.18
C ARG A 11 1.18 1.29 8.41
N GLU A 12 1.68 2.35 9.03
CA GLU A 12 1.85 3.62 8.32
C GLU A 12 3.06 3.52 7.42
N LEU A 13 2.83 3.65 6.12
CA LEU A 13 3.89 3.54 5.11
C LEU A 13 4.59 4.87 4.87
N ALA A 14 3.84 5.94 5.00
CA ALA A 14 4.30 7.32 4.84
C ALA A 14 3.29 8.20 5.57
N PRO A 15 3.61 9.47 5.87
CA PRO A 15 2.67 10.35 6.55
C PRO A 15 1.33 10.39 5.81
N GLY A 16 0.27 9.99 6.50
CA GLY A 16 -1.08 9.97 5.94
C GLY A 16 -1.42 8.77 5.07
N VAL A 17 -0.53 7.78 4.98
CA VAL A 17 -0.77 6.56 4.17
C VAL A 17 -0.60 5.35 5.08
N THR A 18 -1.70 4.67 5.38
CA THR A 18 -1.70 3.49 6.25
C THR A 18 -2.21 2.28 5.47
N LEU A 19 -1.49 1.17 5.58
CA LEU A 19 -1.85 -0.09 4.92
C LEU A 19 -2.30 -1.10 5.96
N GLN A 20 -3.40 -1.79 5.65
CA GLN A 20 -3.85 -2.97 6.38
C GLN A 20 -3.86 -4.15 5.42
N VAL A 21 -3.15 -5.22 5.78
CA VAL A 21 -3.17 -6.47 5.03
C VAL A 21 -4.13 -7.41 5.73
N SER A 22 -5.17 -7.86 5.04
CA SER A 22 -6.15 -8.76 5.63
C SER A 22 -5.95 -10.21 5.21
N HIS A 23 -5.42 -10.45 4.01
CA HIS A 23 -5.22 -11.81 3.50
C HIS A 23 -4.06 -11.85 2.53
N THR A 24 -3.25 -12.91 2.61
CA THR A 24 -2.13 -13.13 1.68
C THR A 24 -2.30 -14.47 0.97
N ASN A 25 -1.89 -14.52 -0.30
CA ASN A 25 -1.85 -15.74 -1.10
C ASN A 25 -0.44 -15.91 -1.64
N VAL A 26 0.34 -16.75 -0.97
CA VAL A 26 1.75 -16.96 -1.30
C VAL A 26 1.90 -17.63 -2.67
N ASN A 27 1.03 -18.58 -2.98
CA ASN A 27 1.13 -19.34 -4.22
C ASN A 27 0.95 -18.43 -5.45
N GLN A 28 0.05 -17.48 -5.36
CA GLN A 28 -0.21 -16.53 -6.45
C GLN A 28 0.50 -15.20 -6.27
N GLN A 29 1.19 -15.01 -5.15
CA GLN A 29 1.87 -13.77 -4.80
C GLN A 29 0.94 -12.56 -4.90
N ARG A 30 -0.21 -12.65 -4.19
CA ARG A 30 -1.23 -11.61 -4.15
C ARG A 30 -1.70 -11.37 -2.73
N PHE A 31 -2.27 -10.20 -2.49
CA PHE A 31 -2.85 -9.91 -1.18
C PHE A 31 -4.11 -9.08 -1.32
N ASP A 32 -4.91 -9.12 -0.24
CA ASP A 32 -6.10 -8.29 -0.08
C ASP A 32 -5.94 -7.43 1.16
N GLY A 33 -6.54 -6.25 1.15
CA GLY A 33 -6.51 -5.34 2.27
C GLY A 33 -7.06 -3.99 1.89
N TRP A 34 -6.57 -2.95 2.54
CA TRP A 34 -6.94 -1.58 2.18
C TRP A 34 -5.84 -0.60 2.54
N VAL A 35 -5.87 0.53 1.84
CA VAL A 35 -5.01 1.69 2.13
C VAL A 35 -5.91 2.81 2.62
N PHE A 36 -5.60 3.36 3.80
CA PHE A 36 -6.33 4.49 4.36
C PHE A 36 -5.53 5.77 4.16
N LEU A 37 -6.17 6.79 3.61
CA LEU A 37 -5.53 8.05 3.24
C LEU A 37 -6.03 9.19 4.12
N MET A 38 -5.12 9.91 4.75
CA MET A 38 -5.40 11.11 5.51
C MET A 38 -4.77 12.31 4.81
N PRO A 39 -5.31 13.48 4.93
CA PRO A 39 -6.50 13.87 5.71
C PRO A 39 -7.84 13.60 5.02
N ASP A 40 -7.82 13.01 3.83
CA ASP A 40 -9.01 12.79 3.01
C ASP A 40 -10.01 11.83 3.67
N ARG A 41 -9.59 11.02 4.62
CA ARG A 41 -10.36 9.96 5.27
C ARG A 41 -10.95 9.00 4.24
N ARG A 42 -10.15 8.66 3.25
CA ARG A 42 -10.57 7.80 2.15
C ARG A 42 -9.91 6.44 2.26
N THR A 43 -10.70 5.39 2.02
CA THR A 43 -10.20 4.02 1.98
C THR A 43 -10.12 3.55 0.54
N VAL A 44 -8.95 3.03 0.15
CA VAL A 44 -8.76 2.39 -1.15
C VAL A 44 -8.67 0.89 -0.90
N TRP A 45 -9.66 0.15 -1.37
CA TRP A 45 -9.69 -1.30 -1.20
C TRP A 45 -8.75 -1.98 -2.18
N VAL A 46 -8.06 -3.01 -1.70
CA VAL A 46 -7.10 -3.76 -2.48
C VAL A 46 -7.56 -5.21 -2.56
N HIS A 47 -7.76 -5.71 -3.78
CA HIS A 47 -8.21 -7.08 -4.02
C HIS A 47 -7.25 -7.77 -4.98
N GLY A 48 -6.58 -8.83 -4.51
CA GLY A 48 -5.69 -9.62 -5.35
C GLY A 48 -4.55 -8.84 -5.97
N GLN A 49 -3.98 -7.90 -5.22
CA GLN A 49 -2.86 -7.09 -5.71
C GLN A 49 -1.63 -7.97 -5.87
N GLY A 50 -1.11 -8.05 -7.09
CA GLY A 50 0.04 -8.88 -7.42
C GLY A 50 1.36 -8.14 -7.40
N LEU A 51 2.43 -8.89 -7.69
CA LEU A 51 3.78 -8.34 -7.74
C LEU A 51 3.92 -7.35 -8.88
N GLN A 52 4.65 -6.27 -8.61
CA GLN A 52 5.03 -5.26 -9.61
C GLN A 52 3.85 -4.68 -10.39
N GLN A 53 2.66 -4.79 -9.83
CA GLN A 53 1.48 -4.11 -10.35
C GLN A 53 1.28 -2.85 -9.50
N PRO A 54 1.58 -1.66 -9.99
CA PRO A 54 1.46 -0.47 -9.15
C PRO A 54 -0.01 -0.19 -8.80
N LEU A 55 -0.26 0.03 -7.52
CA LEU A 55 -1.53 0.58 -7.08
C LEU A 55 -1.35 2.09 -7.00
N VAL A 56 -1.99 2.80 -7.91
CA VAL A 56 -1.85 4.26 -8.00
C VAL A 56 -3.01 4.91 -7.26
N PHE A 57 -2.70 5.90 -6.42
CA PHE A 57 -3.72 6.63 -5.71
C PHE A 57 -3.33 8.11 -5.59
N TYR A 58 -4.33 8.94 -5.31
CA TYR A 58 -4.18 10.40 -5.29
C TYR A 58 -4.77 10.98 -4.01
N SER A 59 -4.18 12.07 -3.54
CA SER A 59 -4.73 12.86 -2.46
C SER A 59 -5.52 14.04 -3.03
N ARG A 60 -6.53 14.51 -2.29
CA ARG A 60 -7.26 15.71 -2.67
C ARG A 60 -6.39 16.96 -2.64
N GLU A 61 -5.40 16.96 -1.76
CA GLU A 61 -4.50 18.10 -1.61
C GLU A 61 -3.42 18.13 -2.68
N ASP A 62 -3.17 16.99 -3.31
CA ASP A 62 -2.07 16.85 -4.24
C ASP A 62 -2.47 15.88 -5.35
N SER A 63 -2.56 16.39 -6.57
CA SER A 63 -2.97 15.60 -7.73
C SER A 63 -1.86 14.69 -8.27
N ARG A 64 -0.65 14.78 -7.70
CA ARG A 64 0.45 13.92 -8.14
C ARG A 64 0.22 12.49 -7.66
N PRO A 65 0.52 11.50 -8.52
CA PRO A 65 0.26 10.11 -8.16
C PRO A 65 1.22 9.60 -7.08
N ARG A 66 0.68 8.71 -6.27
CA ARG A 66 1.44 7.89 -5.34
C ARG A 66 1.29 6.45 -5.77
N GLU A 67 2.33 5.65 -5.64
CA GLU A 67 2.30 4.28 -6.09
C GLU A 67 2.72 3.33 -4.97
N LEU A 68 1.94 2.28 -4.80
CA LEU A 68 2.27 1.17 -3.92
C LEU A 68 2.66 -0.01 -4.81
N VAL A 69 3.88 -0.50 -4.65
CA VAL A 69 4.39 -1.63 -5.44
C VAL A 69 4.79 -2.75 -4.50
N ILE A 70 4.28 -3.95 -4.77
CA ILE A 70 4.56 -5.13 -3.97
C ILE A 70 5.69 -5.92 -4.65
N THR A 71 6.70 -6.28 -3.87
CA THR A 71 7.85 -7.03 -4.37
C THR A 71 7.84 -8.48 -3.89
N ARG A 72 7.15 -8.77 -2.79
CA ARG A 72 7.08 -10.13 -2.25
C ARG A 72 5.87 -10.29 -1.33
N VAL A 73 5.20 -11.43 -1.43
CA VAL A 73 4.12 -11.81 -0.51
C VAL A 73 4.58 -13.06 0.22
N THR A 74 4.57 -13.00 1.56
CA THR A 74 4.87 -14.15 2.40
C THR A 74 3.59 -14.67 3.03
N LYS A 75 3.70 -15.75 3.80
CA LYS A 75 2.53 -16.32 4.47
C LYS A 75 1.88 -15.35 5.45
N TYR A 76 2.68 -14.47 6.06
CA TYR A 76 2.19 -13.58 7.12
C TYR A 76 2.47 -12.11 6.88
N SER A 77 3.03 -11.76 5.73
CA SER A 77 3.37 -10.36 5.48
C SER A 77 3.44 -10.05 3.99
N VAL A 78 3.47 -8.75 3.71
CA VAL A 78 3.63 -8.20 2.36
C VAL A 78 4.81 -7.25 2.41
N ILE A 79 5.71 -7.38 1.46
CA ILE A 79 6.90 -6.54 1.34
C ILE A 79 6.80 -5.74 0.06
N GLY A 80 7.15 -4.48 0.12
CA GLY A 80 7.09 -3.62 -1.03
C GLY A 80 7.66 -2.25 -0.75
N TYR A 81 7.26 -1.29 -1.59
CA TYR A 81 7.66 0.09 -1.39
C TYR A 81 6.56 1.04 -1.86
N VAL A 82 6.62 2.25 -1.35
CA VAL A 82 5.72 3.33 -1.73
C VAL A 82 6.54 4.43 -2.39
N LEU A 83 6.08 4.87 -3.55
CA LEU A 83 6.65 6.02 -4.23
C LEU A 83 5.74 7.22 -3.97
N MET A 84 6.31 8.23 -3.32
CA MET A 84 5.59 9.45 -2.99
C MET A 84 6.04 10.57 -3.91
N PRO A 85 5.18 11.55 -4.18
CA PRO A 85 5.60 12.72 -4.93
C PRO A 85 6.74 13.44 -4.20
N GLU A 86 7.66 13.98 -4.98
CA GLU A 86 8.77 14.71 -4.41
C GLU A 86 8.26 15.98 -3.73
N SER A 87 8.71 16.18 -2.49
CA SER A 87 8.35 17.37 -1.74
C SER A 87 9.14 18.56 -2.26
N ARG A 88 8.44 19.66 -2.51
CA ARG A 88 9.10 20.91 -2.88
C ARG A 88 9.05 21.87 -1.71
N SER A 89 10.17 22.38 -1.38
CA SER A 89 10.28 23.43 -0.39
C SER A 89 10.14 24.81 -1.04
#